data_9d39d3a8c68356d105c5c15180c9e8e5
#
_entry.id   9d39d3a8c68356d105c5c15180c9e8e5
#
_cell.length_a   1.000
_cell.length_b   1.000
_cell.length_c   1.000
_cell.angle_alpha   90.00
_cell.angle_beta   90.00
_cell.angle_gamma   90.00
#
_symmetry.space_group_name_H-M   'P 1'
#
loop_
_entity.id
_entity.type
_entity.pdbx_description
1 polymer ?
#
loop_
_entity_poly.entity_id
_entity_poly.type
_entity_poly.pdbx_seq_one_letter_code
_entity_poly.pdbx_strand_id
1 'polypeptide(L)'
;MKKEIEEYNQLLEEVELCNKLATLIDKHLKNAENKIWHSHPVWFLEGNPIVGYSKQKKGIRLMFWSGADFDEENLKVRDGKFKDASIFYNSEEEIKTTDIKRWLEKSMEIQWDYKNIVKRKGKLERLK
;
A
#
# COMPACT_ATOMS: atom_id res chain seq x y z
N MET A 1 -7.33 3.63 -14.14
CA MET A 1 -5.94 3.67 -13.62
C MET A 1 -5.26 4.95 -14.10
N LYS A 2 -4.62 5.66 -13.19
CA LYS A 2 -3.93 6.90 -13.55
C LYS A 2 -2.75 6.61 -14.47
N LYS A 3 -2.50 7.49 -15.43
CA LYS A 3 -1.49 7.30 -16.47
C LYS A 3 -0.09 7.02 -15.90
N GLU A 4 0.36 7.78 -14.90
CA GLU A 4 1.69 7.58 -14.33
C GLU A 4 1.84 6.23 -13.61
N ILE A 5 0.76 5.71 -13.04
CA ILE A 5 0.75 4.37 -12.43
C ILE A 5 0.84 3.30 -13.53
N GLU A 6 0.07 3.48 -14.59
CA GLU A 6 0.11 2.58 -15.74
C GLU A 6 1.50 2.52 -16.36
N GLU A 7 2.14 3.69 -16.54
CA GLU A 7 3.50 3.78 -17.08
C GLU A 7 4.51 3.06 -16.19
N TYR A 8 4.40 3.23 -14.87
CA TYR A 8 5.24 2.51 -13.92
C TYR A 8 5.09 0.98 -14.10
N ASN A 9 3.85 0.51 -14.16
CA ASN A 9 3.58 -0.92 -14.29
C ASN A 9 4.16 -1.50 -15.57
N GLN A 10 4.06 -0.77 -16.68
CA GLN A 10 4.53 -1.23 -17.99
C GLN A 10 6.04 -1.41 -18.07
N LEU A 11 6.81 -0.78 -17.20
CA LEU A 11 8.26 -0.92 -17.18
C LEU A 11 8.73 -2.20 -16.46
N LEU A 12 7.82 -2.92 -15.82
CA LEU A 12 8.16 -4.10 -15.03
C LEU A 12 7.75 -5.38 -15.73
N GLU A 13 8.50 -6.46 -15.49
CA GLU A 13 8.12 -7.80 -15.96
C GLU A 13 6.78 -8.22 -15.34
N GLU A 14 6.55 -7.80 -14.10
CA GLU A 14 5.33 -8.12 -13.36
C GLU A 14 4.17 -7.18 -13.68
N VAL A 15 4.05 -6.75 -14.94
CA VAL A 15 3.04 -5.79 -15.36
C VAL A 15 1.60 -6.24 -15.04
N GLU A 16 1.29 -7.51 -15.30
CA GLU A 16 -0.06 -8.04 -15.05
C GLU A 16 -0.40 -8.04 -13.56
N LEU A 17 0.56 -8.44 -12.73
CA LEU A 17 0.43 -8.41 -11.28
C LEU A 17 0.18 -6.99 -10.78
N CYS A 18 1.00 -6.03 -11.23
CA CYS A 18 0.87 -4.63 -10.83
C CYS A 18 -0.44 -4.02 -11.29
N ASN A 19 -0.89 -4.33 -12.51
CA ASN A 19 -2.18 -3.85 -13.01
C ASN A 19 -3.33 -4.40 -12.15
N LYS A 20 -3.25 -5.66 -11.76
CA LYS A 20 -4.28 -6.25 -10.88
C LYS A 20 -4.31 -5.57 -9.52
N LEU A 21 -3.16 -5.31 -8.91
CA LEU A 21 -3.08 -4.59 -7.64
C LEU A 21 -3.67 -3.19 -7.75
N ALA A 22 -3.27 -2.42 -8.76
CA ALA A 22 -3.75 -1.06 -8.96
C ALA A 22 -5.27 -1.03 -9.17
N THR A 23 -5.80 -1.95 -9.96
CA THR A 23 -7.23 -2.06 -10.23
C THR A 23 -8.02 -2.37 -8.94
N LEU A 24 -7.52 -3.30 -8.13
CA LEU A 24 -8.16 -3.65 -6.86
C LEU A 24 -8.14 -2.48 -5.88
N ILE A 25 -7.01 -1.78 -5.79
CA ILE A 25 -6.89 -0.63 -4.89
C ILE A 25 -7.85 0.48 -5.32
N ASP A 26 -7.88 0.81 -6.62
CA ASP A 26 -8.81 1.83 -7.14
C ASP A 26 -10.27 1.46 -6.88
N LYS A 27 -10.60 0.17 -7.02
CA LYS A 27 -11.97 -0.31 -6.81
C LYS A 27 -12.43 -0.17 -5.36
N HIS A 28 -11.56 -0.50 -4.41
CA HIS A 28 -11.94 -0.57 -3.00
C HIS A 28 -11.55 0.66 -2.17
N LEU A 29 -10.73 1.53 -2.71
CA LEU A 29 -10.28 2.75 -2.05
C LEU A 29 -10.66 3.97 -2.91
N LYS A 30 -11.97 4.13 -3.16
CA LYS A 30 -12.50 5.06 -4.18
C LYS A 30 -12.17 6.54 -3.97
N ASN A 31 -12.03 6.97 -2.74
CA ASN A 31 -11.77 8.37 -2.43
C ASN A 31 -10.29 8.69 -2.32
N ALA A 32 -9.43 7.74 -2.66
CA ALA A 32 -7.99 7.93 -2.58
C ALA A 32 -7.46 8.71 -3.78
N GLU A 33 -6.49 9.56 -3.50
CA GLU A 33 -5.64 10.14 -4.53
C GLU A 33 -4.44 9.22 -4.69
N ASN A 34 -3.87 9.15 -5.90
CA ASN A 34 -2.68 8.34 -6.12
C ASN A 34 -1.66 9.07 -6.97
N LYS A 35 -0.40 8.70 -6.79
CA LYS A 35 0.72 9.25 -7.56
C LYS A 35 1.95 8.37 -7.37
N ILE A 36 2.97 8.62 -8.20
CA ILE A 36 4.29 8.07 -7.94
C ILE A 36 4.92 8.89 -6.80
N TRP A 37 5.31 8.21 -5.76
CA TRP A 37 5.91 8.82 -4.57
C TRP A 37 7.04 7.93 -4.07
N HIS A 38 8.21 8.50 -3.82
CA HIS A 38 9.42 7.71 -3.53
C HIS A 38 9.68 6.64 -4.61
N SER A 39 9.40 7.00 -5.87
CA SER A 39 9.65 6.18 -7.06
C SER A 39 8.72 4.99 -7.24
N HIS A 40 7.59 4.94 -6.55
CA HIS A 40 6.59 3.87 -6.75
C HIS A 40 5.16 4.34 -6.51
N PRO A 41 4.15 3.57 -6.98
CA PRO A 41 2.75 3.94 -6.81
C PRO A 41 2.32 3.95 -5.33
N VAL A 42 1.65 5.02 -4.92
CA VAL A 42 1.10 5.16 -3.57
C VAL A 42 -0.28 5.80 -3.63
N TRP A 43 -1.20 5.30 -2.82
CA TRP A 43 -2.55 5.83 -2.64
C TRP A 43 -2.66 6.52 -1.27
N PHE A 44 -3.32 7.68 -1.27
CA PHE A 44 -3.44 8.56 -0.10
C PHE A 44 -4.91 8.83 0.21
N LEU A 45 -5.25 8.92 1.49
CA LEU A 45 -6.54 9.42 1.95
C LEU A 45 -6.29 10.69 2.74
N GLU A 46 -6.88 11.80 2.29
CA GLU A 46 -6.70 13.12 2.93
C GLU A 46 -5.21 13.48 3.11
N GLY A 47 -4.41 13.10 2.12
CA GLY A 47 -2.97 13.37 2.11
C GLY A 47 -2.12 12.40 2.93
N ASN A 48 -2.73 11.44 3.62
CA ASN A 48 -2.00 10.45 4.41
C ASN A 48 -1.75 9.19 3.57
N PRO A 49 -0.50 8.69 3.47
CA PRO A 49 -0.23 7.50 2.68
C PRO A 49 -0.88 6.27 3.33
N ILE A 50 -1.55 5.47 2.51
CA ILE A 50 -2.32 4.32 2.97
C ILE A 50 -1.72 3.01 2.47
N VAL A 51 -1.54 2.88 1.16
CA VAL A 51 -1.08 1.65 0.53
C VAL A 51 -0.28 1.97 -0.72
N GLY A 52 0.68 1.13 -1.03
CA GLY A 52 1.47 1.25 -2.25
C GLY A 52 2.15 -0.07 -2.58
N TYR A 53 2.76 -0.14 -3.75
CA TYR A 53 3.55 -1.30 -4.12
C TYR A 53 4.82 -0.88 -4.83
N SER A 54 5.85 -1.74 -4.73
CA SER A 54 7.14 -1.46 -5.34
C SER A 54 7.88 -2.75 -5.70
N LYS A 55 8.71 -2.68 -6.73
CA LYS A 55 9.56 -3.80 -7.14
C LYS A 55 10.73 -3.91 -6.17
N GLN A 56 10.89 -5.10 -5.59
CA GLN A 56 11.98 -5.44 -4.68
C GLN A 56 12.65 -6.72 -5.18
N LYS A 57 13.75 -7.14 -4.55
CA LYS A 57 14.43 -8.38 -4.92
C LYS A 57 13.55 -9.61 -4.76
N LYS A 58 12.71 -9.63 -3.73
CA LYS A 58 11.81 -10.76 -3.43
C LYS A 58 10.53 -10.78 -4.25
N GLY A 59 10.28 -9.75 -5.05
CA GLY A 59 9.08 -9.62 -5.86
C GLY A 59 8.44 -8.25 -5.71
N ILE A 60 7.15 -8.17 -6.01
CA ILE A 60 6.39 -6.93 -5.82
C ILE A 60 5.91 -6.87 -4.37
N ARG A 61 6.36 -5.85 -3.66
CA ARG A 61 5.98 -5.62 -2.28
C ARG A 61 4.72 -4.76 -2.22
N LEU A 62 3.65 -5.29 -1.67
CA LEU A 62 2.45 -4.53 -1.34
C LEU A 62 2.56 -4.13 0.13
N MET A 63 2.53 -2.83 0.42
CA MET A 63 2.72 -2.31 1.76
C MET A 63 1.56 -1.43 2.19
N PHE A 64 1.06 -1.69 3.40
CA PHE A 64 0.08 -0.85 4.08
C PHE A 64 0.78 -0.06 5.17
N TRP A 65 0.75 1.27 5.09
CA TRP A 65 1.46 2.14 6.04
C TRP A 65 1.06 1.92 7.49
N SER A 66 -0.21 1.55 7.73
CA SER A 66 -0.72 1.30 9.07
C SER A 66 -1.07 -0.17 9.30
N GLY A 67 -0.52 -1.07 8.51
CA GLY A 67 -0.87 -2.49 8.51
C GLY A 67 -0.49 -3.26 9.78
N ALA A 68 0.39 -2.71 10.61
CA ALA A 68 0.83 -3.40 11.82
C ALA A 68 -0.34 -3.71 12.77
N ASP A 69 -1.39 -2.89 12.74
CA ASP A 69 -2.53 -3.04 13.64
C ASP A 69 -3.73 -3.73 12.99
N PHE A 70 -3.56 -4.27 11.77
CA PHE A 70 -4.65 -4.96 11.07
C PHE A 70 -4.93 -6.35 11.62
N ASP A 71 -4.00 -6.95 12.35
CA ASP A 71 -4.12 -8.32 12.85
C ASP A 71 -4.34 -9.32 11.71
N GLU A 72 -3.40 -9.35 10.76
CA GLU A 72 -3.46 -10.20 9.57
C GLU A 72 -2.20 -11.07 9.49
N GLU A 73 -2.37 -12.38 9.49
CA GLU A 73 -1.24 -13.31 9.49
C GLU A 73 -0.39 -13.24 8.22
N ASN A 74 -0.99 -12.86 7.08
CA ASN A 74 -0.28 -12.80 5.80
C ASN A 74 0.42 -11.46 5.55
N LEU A 75 0.24 -10.50 6.44
CA LEU A 75 0.97 -9.23 6.39
C LEU A 75 2.08 -9.25 7.43
N LYS A 76 3.31 -9.13 6.94
CA LYS A 76 4.47 -9.12 7.82
C LYS A 76 4.71 -7.71 8.35
N VAL A 77 4.67 -7.57 9.67
CA VAL A 77 4.92 -6.31 10.36
C VAL A 77 6.42 -6.07 10.46
N ARG A 78 6.85 -4.83 10.20
CA ARG A 78 8.25 -4.43 10.36
C ARG A 78 8.52 -4.09 11.84
N ASP A 79 9.67 -4.53 12.34
CA ASP A 79 10.11 -4.16 13.69
C ASP A 79 10.46 -2.67 13.77
N GLY A 80 10.21 -2.07 14.94
CA GLY A 80 10.54 -0.69 15.23
C GLY A 80 9.33 0.20 15.41
N LYS A 81 9.55 1.52 15.29
CA LYS A 81 8.50 2.51 15.57
C LYS A 81 7.45 2.65 14.47
N PHE A 82 7.78 2.23 13.25
CA PHE A 82 6.85 2.35 12.13
C PHE A 82 5.78 1.26 12.19
N LYS A 83 4.61 1.56 11.62
CA LYS A 83 3.41 0.72 11.74
C LYS A 83 3.05 0.03 10.43
N ASP A 84 4.00 -0.08 9.51
CA ASP A 84 3.76 -0.70 8.21
C ASP A 84 3.80 -2.22 8.29
N ALA A 85 3.06 -2.84 7.37
CA ALA A 85 3.10 -4.28 7.16
C ALA A 85 3.00 -4.56 5.66
N SER A 86 3.59 -5.64 5.21
CA SER A 86 3.66 -5.92 3.78
C SER A 86 3.62 -7.41 3.44
N ILE A 87 3.36 -7.66 2.14
CA ILE A 87 3.37 -8.98 1.55
C ILE A 87 4.05 -8.88 0.20
N PHE A 88 4.73 -9.96 -0.23
CA PHE A 88 5.39 -10.03 -1.53
C PHE A 88 4.63 -10.96 -2.47
N TYR A 89 4.48 -10.54 -3.72
CA TYR A 89 3.89 -11.34 -4.79
C TYR A 89 4.88 -11.49 -5.94
N ASN A 90 4.91 -12.67 -6.54
CA ASN A 90 5.73 -12.95 -7.73
C ASN A 90 4.89 -13.27 -8.96
N SER A 91 3.60 -13.58 -8.79
CA SER A 91 2.68 -13.79 -9.89
C SER A 91 1.29 -13.32 -9.49
N GLU A 92 0.46 -13.00 -10.49
CA GLU A 92 -0.90 -12.53 -10.22
C GLU A 92 -1.79 -13.60 -9.59
N GLU A 93 -1.49 -14.88 -9.83
CA GLU A 93 -2.24 -16.01 -9.25
C GLU A 93 -2.09 -16.07 -7.72
N GLU A 94 -1.03 -15.50 -7.18
CA GLU A 94 -0.82 -15.45 -5.74
C GLU A 94 -1.75 -14.45 -5.04
N ILE A 95 -2.31 -13.52 -5.79
CA ILE A 95 -3.17 -12.47 -5.23
C ILE A 95 -4.53 -13.06 -4.83
N LYS A 96 -4.84 -12.97 -3.54
CA LYS A 96 -6.15 -13.35 -3.02
C LYS A 96 -7.00 -12.09 -2.89
N THR A 97 -7.94 -11.93 -3.81
CA THR A 97 -8.78 -10.73 -3.92
C THR A 97 -9.53 -10.42 -2.63
N THR A 98 -10.04 -11.46 -1.96
CA THR A 98 -10.76 -11.30 -0.69
C THR A 98 -9.87 -10.74 0.41
N ASP A 99 -8.61 -11.15 0.46
CA ASP A 99 -7.65 -10.65 1.44
C ASP A 99 -7.36 -9.16 1.20
N ILE A 100 -7.08 -8.80 -0.05
CA ILE A 100 -6.78 -7.40 -0.39
C ILE A 100 -7.97 -6.50 -0.10
N LYS A 101 -9.19 -6.92 -0.45
CA LYS A 101 -10.41 -6.18 -0.14
C LYS A 101 -10.52 -5.92 1.37
N ARG A 102 -10.31 -6.95 2.17
CA ARG A 102 -10.38 -6.84 3.63
C ARG A 102 -9.30 -5.90 4.18
N TRP A 103 -8.07 -6.02 3.68
CA TRP A 103 -6.97 -5.14 4.12
C TRP A 103 -7.24 -3.68 3.74
N LEU A 104 -7.79 -3.43 2.56
CA LEU A 104 -8.15 -2.07 2.14
C LEU A 104 -9.27 -1.50 3.01
N GLU A 105 -10.26 -2.31 3.36
CA GLU A 105 -11.30 -1.90 4.29
C GLU A 105 -10.72 -1.54 5.67
N LYS A 106 -9.82 -2.37 6.18
CA LYS A 106 -9.13 -2.09 7.44
C LYS A 106 -8.27 -0.83 7.36
N SER A 107 -7.66 -0.57 6.21
CA SER A 107 -6.81 0.63 6.03
C SER A 107 -7.60 1.94 6.10
N MET A 108 -8.90 1.90 5.85
CA MET A 108 -9.76 3.07 5.99
C MET A 108 -10.15 3.32 7.46
N GLU A 109 -10.11 2.30 8.28
CA GLU A 109 -10.52 2.37 9.68
C GLU A 109 -9.37 2.50 10.67
N ILE A 110 -8.17 2.04 10.28
CA ILE A 110 -6.98 2.02 11.13
C ILE A 110 -5.89 2.81 10.44
N GLN A 111 -5.55 3.98 10.98
CA GLN A 111 -4.56 4.86 10.37
C GLN A 111 -3.66 5.53 11.40
N TRP A 112 -2.35 5.56 11.08
CA TRP A 112 -1.35 6.36 11.78
C TRP A 112 -1.02 7.57 10.94
N ASP A 113 -0.70 8.69 11.60
CA ASP A 113 -0.51 9.98 10.93
C ASP A 113 0.91 10.11 10.35
N TYR A 114 1.13 9.50 9.20
CA TYR A 114 2.38 9.63 8.46
C TYR A 114 2.48 10.99 7.75
N LYS A 115 1.35 11.59 7.42
CA LYS A 115 1.31 12.90 6.74
C LYS A 115 2.08 13.96 7.52
N ASN A 116 1.95 13.98 8.82
CA ASN A 116 2.55 15.01 9.67
C ASN A 116 3.77 14.53 10.46
N ILE A 117 4.35 13.39 10.10
CA ILE A 117 5.47 12.81 10.84
C ILE A 117 6.68 13.75 10.89
N VAL A 118 6.96 14.48 9.80
CA VAL A 118 8.09 15.42 9.74
C VAL A 118 7.84 16.59 10.69
N LYS A 119 6.63 17.12 10.72
CA LYS A 119 6.25 18.20 11.63
C LYS A 119 6.40 17.80 13.10
N ARG A 120 6.19 16.52 13.39
CA ARG A 120 6.33 15.97 14.74
C ARG A 120 7.73 15.44 15.03
N LYS A 121 8.70 15.81 14.21
CA LYS A 121 10.11 15.42 14.37
C LYS A 121 10.28 13.89 14.43
N GLY A 122 9.55 13.17 13.59
CA GLY A 122 9.60 11.72 13.49
C GLY A 122 8.69 10.97 14.46
N LYS A 123 7.89 11.68 15.26
CA LYS A 123 6.94 11.05 16.18
C LYS A 123 5.66 10.66 15.44
N LEU A 124 5.31 9.38 15.52
CA LEU A 124 4.13 8.84 14.87
C LEU A 124 2.96 8.79 15.85
N GLU A 125 1.83 9.36 15.46
CA GLU A 125 0.61 9.37 16.28
C GLU A 125 -0.53 8.68 15.54
N ARG A 126 -1.39 7.99 16.29
CA ARG A 126 -2.53 7.29 15.71
C ARG A 126 -3.68 8.25 15.41
N LEU A 127 -4.28 8.15 14.21
CA LEU A 127 -5.45 8.93 13.81
C LEU A 127 -6.74 8.20 14.15
N LYS A 128 -6.80 6.91 13.86
CA LYS A 128 -7.98 6.09 14.14
C LYS A 128 -7.70 4.58 14.02
#